data_aecd931cebf07e4f33ae0bc57a88c8a9
#
_entry.id   aecd931cebf07e4f33ae0bc57a88c8a9
#
_cell.length_a   1.000
_cell.length_b   1.000
_cell.length_c   1.000
_cell.angle_alpha   90.00
_cell.angle_beta   90.00
_cell.angle_gamma   90.00
#
_symmetry.space_group_name_H-M   'P 1'
#
loop_
_entity.id
_entity.type
_entity.pdbx_description
1 polymer ?
#
loop_
_entity_poly.entity_id
_entity_poly.type
_entity_poly.pdbx_seq_one_letter_code
_entity_poly.pdbx_strand_id
1 'polypeptide(L)'
;MPPAAAAARGRQGPPSASAAVTPRPAILFTVAYWAGLSTGLLHFGAPLGVTLLAIALGLTARPVGFVAGGGLLAGRLGGELAAALEREQCAARLPAGRIRMTVAVVEPVDAAGGRTTVAPLAGCRGPIVARWPRGHPVGAGSRATVVARWLPREGFGGRPSGTLVVGEAAVVDARPGAGDRLHNGIYYASRRLYGTRAGVVDALILGRRGGIDLELQDRFARSGLVHLLSISGFHVGLITGWAFLLCRLGRLSRPAALIAAAAASAGYVVFLGWPAPAGRAAALAVLMARCRVRQRHVQANSLLAATCLVVLAADPWAALDLGGWLSAAALWGASTFTRWSDRAIGKGFLARTAASSLGATLATAPITAAFLGTVALAGLVLNFPAIPIAALTVPGVLASLVLLPLWAPAAEALGAGAGLGLHLLELCAVAGAAVPVGYVAREPGTLRGTVPWIAVLALS
;
A
#
# COMPACT_ATOMS: atom_id res chain seq x y z
N MET A 1 12.66 -49.21 -60.08
CA MET A 1 11.68 -49.58 -59.06
C MET A 1 12.37 -49.59 -57.71
N PRO A 2 12.05 -48.66 -56.80
CA PRO A 2 12.27 -48.85 -55.36
C PRO A 2 10.92 -48.90 -54.60
N PRO A 3 10.85 -49.58 -53.49
CA PRO A 3 9.60 -49.87 -52.81
C PRO A 3 9.14 -48.72 -51.90
N ALA A 4 7.80 -48.64 -51.74
CA ALA A 4 7.07 -47.70 -50.94
C ALA A 4 7.35 -47.82 -49.44
N ALA A 5 7.70 -46.71 -48.78
CA ALA A 5 7.74 -46.59 -47.33
C ALA A 5 6.32 -46.33 -46.80
N ALA A 6 5.80 -47.27 -46.03
CA ALA A 6 4.52 -47.17 -45.31
C ALA A 6 4.60 -46.17 -44.19
N ALA A 7 3.76 -45.12 -44.20
CA ALA A 7 3.61 -44.15 -43.14
C ALA A 7 2.91 -44.78 -41.92
N ALA A 8 3.64 -44.98 -40.84
CA ALA A 8 3.10 -45.33 -39.53
C ALA A 8 2.40 -44.10 -38.95
N ARG A 9 1.05 -44.04 -39.00
CA ARG A 9 0.23 -43.08 -38.23
C ARG A 9 0.25 -43.52 -36.80
N GLY A 10 1.06 -42.84 -35.99
CA GLY A 10 1.00 -42.95 -34.51
C GLY A 10 -0.37 -42.51 -34.01
N ARG A 11 -1.12 -43.43 -33.42
CA ARG A 11 -2.33 -43.17 -32.65
C ARG A 11 -1.93 -42.34 -31.44
N GLN A 12 -2.27 -41.04 -31.46
CA GLN A 12 -2.26 -40.23 -30.23
C GLN A 12 -3.36 -40.78 -29.33
N GLY A 13 -2.98 -41.36 -28.23
CA GLY A 13 -3.91 -41.78 -27.16
C GLY A 13 -4.67 -40.56 -26.62
N PRO A 14 -5.86 -40.79 -25.98
CA PRO A 14 -6.63 -39.69 -25.44
C PRO A 14 -5.80 -38.89 -24.43
N PRO A 15 -5.97 -37.54 -24.37
CA PRO A 15 -5.25 -36.71 -23.39
C PRO A 15 -5.55 -37.24 -22.00
N SER A 16 -4.51 -37.61 -21.28
CA SER A 16 -4.59 -38.10 -19.91
C SER A 16 -5.37 -37.12 -19.06
N ALA A 17 -6.30 -37.66 -18.28
CA ALA A 17 -7.15 -36.97 -17.32
C ALA A 17 -6.38 -35.89 -16.58
N SER A 18 -7.03 -34.71 -16.39
CA SER A 18 -6.56 -33.54 -15.71
C SER A 18 -5.68 -33.90 -14.51
N ALA A 19 -4.40 -33.63 -14.60
CA ALA A 19 -3.53 -33.62 -13.43
C ALA A 19 -4.14 -32.62 -12.44
N ALA A 20 -4.67 -33.14 -11.35
CA ALA A 20 -5.16 -32.33 -10.25
C ALA A 20 -4.07 -31.33 -9.90
N VAL A 21 -4.36 -30.03 -10.07
CA VAL A 21 -3.41 -28.95 -9.80
C VAL A 21 -3.16 -28.98 -8.29
N THR A 22 -2.11 -29.71 -7.90
CA THR A 22 -1.68 -29.69 -6.49
C THR A 22 -1.32 -28.27 -6.13
N PRO A 23 -1.96 -27.66 -5.11
CA PRO A 23 -1.66 -26.31 -4.70
C PRO A 23 -0.18 -26.26 -4.30
N ARG A 24 0.55 -25.29 -4.86
CA ARG A 24 1.98 -25.14 -4.60
C ARG A 24 2.19 -24.91 -3.12
N PRO A 25 3.14 -25.59 -2.48
CA PRO A 25 3.32 -25.55 -1.02
C PRO A 25 3.49 -24.13 -0.47
N ALA A 26 4.16 -23.23 -1.22
CA ALA A 26 4.31 -21.84 -0.81
C ALA A 26 2.99 -21.07 -0.74
N ILE A 27 2.09 -21.28 -1.71
CA ILE A 27 0.77 -20.61 -1.73
C ILE A 27 -0.09 -21.15 -0.61
N LEU A 28 -0.11 -22.49 -0.46
CA LEU A 28 -0.87 -23.14 0.60
C LEU A 28 -0.43 -22.68 1.99
N PHE A 29 0.88 -22.65 2.23
CA PHE A 29 1.44 -22.14 3.49
C PHE A 29 1.04 -20.69 3.73
N THR A 30 1.13 -19.82 2.72
CA THR A 30 0.78 -18.40 2.84
C THR A 30 -0.68 -18.20 3.21
N VAL A 31 -1.59 -18.93 2.54
CA VAL A 31 -3.04 -18.87 2.82
C VAL A 31 -3.34 -19.39 4.22
N ALA A 32 -2.75 -20.52 4.61
CA ALA A 32 -2.91 -21.12 5.93
C ALA A 32 -2.35 -20.18 7.02
N TYR A 33 -1.17 -19.61 6.80
CA TYR A 33 -0.55 -18.64 7.70
C TYR A 33 -1.42 -17.40 7.88
N TRP A 34 -1.94 -16.83 6.78
CA TRP A 34 -2.85 -15.68 6.82
C TRP A 34 -4.13 -16.01 7.60
N ALA A 35 -4.76 -17.18 7.35
CA ALA A 35 -5.95 -17.62 8.08
C ALA A 35 -5.66 -17.78 9.58
N GLY A 36 -4.55 -18.43 9.93
CA GLY A 36 -4.11 -18.58 11.32
C GLY A 36 -3.87 -17.23 11.99
N LEU A 37 -3.18 -16.31 11.31
CA LEU A 37 -2.90 -14.96 11.79
C LEU A 37 -4.20 -14.18 12.08
N SER A 38 -5.16 -14.23 11.16
CA SER A 38 -6.46 -13.58 11.33
C SER A 38 -7.23 -14.14 12.52
N THR A 39 -7.22 -15.46 12.72
CA THR A 39 -7.88 -16.08 13.90
C THR A 39 -7.18 -15.69 15.21
N GLY A 40 -5.86 -15.57 15.22
CA GLY A 40 -5.09 -15.12 16.39
C GLY A 40 -5.35 -13.66 16.74
N LEU A 41 -5.37 -12.77 15.74
CA LEU A 41 -5.63 -11.33 15.93
C LEU A 41 -7.04 -11.04 16.40
N LEU A 42 -8.05 -11.71 15.82
CA LEU A 42 -9.46 -11.50 16.14
C LEU A 42 -9.93 -12.30 17.37
N HIS A 43 -9.07 -13.11 17.96
CA HIS A 43 -9.43 -14.03 19.04
C HIS A 43 -10.63 -14.93 18.65
N PHE A 44 -10.79 -15.20 17.34
CA PHE A 44 -11.94 -15.89 16.78
C PHE A 44 -11.83 -17.41 17.00
N GLY A 45 -12.91 -18.00 17.49
CA GLY A 45 -13.00 -19.43 17.76
C GLY A 45 -12.37 -19.84 19.09
N ALA A 46 -12.79 -20.98 19.63
CA ALA A 46 -12.10 -21.55 20.77
C ALA A 46 -10.64 -21.79 20.36
N PRO A 47 -9.66 -21.24 21.10
CA PRO A 47 -8.23 -21.39 20.77
C PRO A 47 -7.85 -22.87 20.56
N LEU A 48 -8.53 -23.75 21.27
CA LEU A 48 -8.40 -25.20 21.16
C LEU A 48 -8.81 -25.74 19.77
N GLY A 49 -9.90 -25.25 19.20
CA GLY A 49 -10.44 -25.80 17.94
C GLY A 49 -9.53 -25.54 16.74
N VAL A 50 -8.99 -24.33 16.61
CA VAL A 50 -8.06 -24.00 15.51
C VAL A 50 -6.73 -24.72 15.70
N THR A 51 -6.26 -24.85 16.94
CA THR A 51 -5.02 -25.56 17.27
C THR A 51 -5.18 -27.07 16.99
N LEU A 52 -6.30 -27.67 17.40
CA LEU A 52 -6.60 -29.07 17.11
C LEU A 52 -6.73 -29.34 15.61
N LEU A 53 -7.37 -28.43 14.86
CA LEU A 53 -7.44 -28.53 13.39
C LEU A 53 -6.05 -28.47 12.76
N ALA A 54 -5.19 -27.55 13.22
CA ALA A 54 -3.82 -27.43 12.73
C ALA A 54 -3.00 -28.71 13.01
N ILE A 55 -3.12 -29.27 14.22
CA ILE A 55 -2.50 -30.54 14.61
C ILE A 55 -3.04 -31.69 13.78
N ALA A 56 -4.37 -31.81 13.64
CA ALA A 56 -5.02 -32.86 12.85
C ALA A 56 -4.54 -32.82 11.38
N LEU A 57 -4.45 -31.63 10.78
CA LEU A 57 -3.90 -31.44 9.44
C LEU A 57 -2.42 -31.83 9.38
N GLY A 58 -1.63 -31.48 10.39
CA GLY A 58 -0.22 -31.82 10.48
C GLY A 58 0.04 -33.30 10.66
N LEU A 59 -0.86 -34.01 11.33
CA LEU A 59 -0.79 -35.48 11.53
C LEU A 59 -1.22 -36.27 10.29
N THR A 60 -1.88 -35.63 9.31
CA THR A 60 -2.12 -36.30 8.03
C THR A 60 -0.76 -36.61 7.38
N ALA A 61 -0.49 -37.84 7.06
CA ALA A 61 0.77 -38.29 6.42
C ALA A 61 1.01 -37.67 5.02
N ARG A 62 0.21 -36.67 4.65
CA ARG A 62 0.28 -35.94 3.38
C ARG A 62 1.09 -34.63 3.55
N PRO A 63 2.09 -34.35 2.71
CA PRO A 63 2.91 -33.14 2.82
C PRO A 63 2.06 -31.85 2.75
N VAL A 64 0.93 -31.88 2.06
CA VAL A 64 -0.04 -30.79 1.97
C VAL A 64 -0.66 -30.47 3.34
N GLY A 65 -1.06 -31.48 4.10
CA GLY A 65 -1.62 -31.32 5.44
C GLY A 65 -0.60 -30.74 6.42
N PHE A 66 0.64 -31.23 6.36
CA PHE A 66 1.73 -30.71 7.20
C PHE A 66 2.03 -29.22 6.92
N VAL A 67 2.11 -28.84 5.64
CA VAL A 67 2.33 -27.44 5.24
C VAL A 67 1.17 -26.53 5.67
N ALA A 68 -0.08 -26.99 5.49
CA ALA A 68 -1.27 -26.24 5.89
C ALA A 68 -1.38 -26.11 7.42
N GLY A 69 -1.20 -27.21 8.15
CA GLY A 69 -1.26 -27.24 9.61
C GLY A 69 -0.13 -26.37 10.24
N GLY A 70 1.08 -26.50 9.74
CA GLY A 70 2.21 -25.68 10.18
C GLY A 70 2.00 -24.19 9.91
N GLY A 71 1.50 -23.86 8.72
CA GLY A 71 1.15 -22.47 8.38
C GLY A 71 0.06 -21.90 9.29
N LEU A 72 -1.02 -22.65 9.51
CA LEU A 72 -2.15 -22.24 10.36
C LEU A 72 -1.69 -22.01 11.82
N LEU A 73 -0.90 -22.93 12.38
CA LEU A 73 -0.39 -22.83 13.74
C LEU A 73 0.58 -21.64 13.90
N ALA A 74 1.55 -21.53 13.00
CA ALA A 74 2.52 -20.44 13.02
C ALA A 74 1.83 -19.08 12.88
N GLY A 75 0.84 -18.98 11.99
CA GLY A 75 0.04 -17.77 11.82
C GLY A 75 -0.73 -17.42 13.09
N ARG A 76 -1.40 -18.40 13.69
CA ARG A 76 -2.18 -18.17 14.91
C ARG A 76 -1.31 -17.66 16.07
N LEU A 77 -0.18 -18.33 16.33
CA LEU A 77 0.76 -17.88 17.37
C LEU A 77 1.30 -16.48 17.08
N GLY A 78 1.63 -16.20 15.81
CA GLY A 78 2.04 -14.87 15.37
C GLY A 78 0.97 -13.80 15.60
N GLY A 79 -0.30 -14.13 15.36
CA GLY A 79 -1.44 -13.23 15.61
C GLY A 79 -1.67 -12.95 17.09
N GLU A 80 -1.62 -13.96 17.93
CA GLU A 80 -1.75 -13.81 19.39
C GLU A 80 -0.61 -12.97 19.97
N LEU A 81 0.63 -13.21 19.51
CA LEU A 81 1.79 -12.40 19.91
C LEU A 81 1.64 -10.95 19.45
N ALA A 82 1.23 -10.72 18.22
CA ALA A 82 1.01 -9.36 17.69
C ALA A 82 -0.08 -8.63 18.47
N ALA A 83 -1.19 -9.29 18.79
CA ALA A 83 -2.26 -8.72 19.61
C ALA A 83 -1.78 -8.41 21.03
N ALA A 84 -0.94 -9.25 21.63
CA ALA A 84 -0.34 -9.01 22.92
C ALA A 84 0.60 -7.79 22.91
N LEU A 85 1.46 -7.68 21.90
CA LEU A 85 2.35 -6.54 21.73
C LEU A 85 1.59 -5.22 21.45
N GLU A 86 0.47 -5.28 20.72
CA GLU A 86 -0.36 -4.10 20.46
C GLU A 86 -0.98 -3.52 21.73
N ARG A 87 -1.28 -4.35 22.73
CA ARG A 87 -1.79 -3.88 24.03
C ARG A 87 -0.77 -3.00 24.79
N GLU A 88 0.50 -3.08 24.44
CA GLU A 88 1.56 -2.24 25.01
C GLU A 88 1.72 -0.91 24.28
N GLN A 89 1.10 -0.76 23.11
CA GLN A 89 1.16 0.48 22.33
C GLN A 89 0.37 1.61 22.98
N CYS A 90 0.81 2.85 22.73
CA CYS A 90 0.15 4.04 23.27
C CYS A 90 -1.34 4.13 22.90
N ALA A 91 -1.69 3.71 21.69
CA ALA A 91 -3.07 3.72 21.24
C ALA A 91 -4.01 2.87 22.11
N ALA A 92 -3.50 1.77 22.70
CA ALA A 92 -4.27 0.90 23.61
C ALA A 92 -4.21 1.34 25.08
N ARG A 93 -3.10 1.98 25.49
CA ARG A 93 -2.84 2.28 26.91
C ARG A 93 -3.30 3.66 27.37
N LEU A 94 -3.41 4.62 26.45
CA LEU A 94 -3.79 5.97 26.83
C LEU A 94 -5.24 6.02 27.32
N PRO A 95 -5.49 6.60 28.52
CA PRO A 95 -6.85 6.77 29.03
C PRO A 95 -7.62 7.78 28.18
N ALA A 96 -8.90 7.52 27.95
CA ALA A 96 -9.78 8.47 27.30
C ALA A 96 -9.90 9.76 28.13
N GLY A 97 -9.89 10.91 27.47
CA GLY A 97 -10.09 12.19 28.13
C GLY A 97 -8.84 13.08 28.16
N ARG A 98 -8.81 14.02 29.10
CA ARG A 98 -7.75 15.04 29.20
C ARG A 98 -6.49 14.45 29.84
N ILE A 99 -5.37 14.61 29.17
CA ILE A 99 -4.08 14.13 29.62
C ILE A 99 -3.00 15.20 29.42
N ARG A 100 -2.00 15.17 30.28
CA ARG A 100 -0.77 15.97 30.13
C ARG A 100 0.40 15.02 29.91
N MET A 101 1.15 15.22 28.85
CA MET A 101 2.28 14.35 28.50
C MET A 101 3.35 15.09 27.72
N THR A 102 4.56 14.54 27.73
CA THR A 102 5.64 15.02 26.86
C THR A 102 5.73 14.10 25.64
N VAL A 103 5.75 14.70 24.47
CA VAL A 103 5.81 14.00 23.19
C VAL A 103 6.99 14.48 22.35
N ALA A 104 7.56 13.59 21.55
CA ALA A 104 8.43 13.95 20.44
C ALA A 104 7.59 14.10 19.18
N VAL A 105 7.76 15.18 18.46
CA VAL A 105 7.09 15.40 17.17
C VAL A 105 7.84 14.67 16.09
N VAL A 106 7.15 13.75 15.42
CA VAL A 106 7.74 12.93 14.34
C VAL A 106 7.62 13.65 13.00
N GLU A 107 6.50 14.34 12.80
CA GLU A 107 6.20 15.05 11.55
C GLU A 107 6.03 16.54 11.79
N PRO A 108 6.68 17.41 10.98
CA PRO A 108 6.58 18.85 11.15
C PRO A 108 5.15 19.36 10.86
N VAL A 109 4.78 20.43 11.55
CA VAL A 109 3.51 21.15 11.37
C VAL A 109 3.81 22.65 11.26
N ASP A 110 3.15 23.34 10.33
CA ASP A 110 3.22 24.77 10.16
C ASP A 110 2.25 25.54 11.09
N ALA A 111 2.20 26.85 10.94
CA ALA A 111 1.33 27.73 11.72
C ALA A 111 -0.17 27.46 11.46
N ALA A 112 -0.54 26.82 10.35
CA ALA A 112 -1.93 26.44 10.08
C ALA A 112 -2.41 25.31 11.01
N GLY A 113 -1.48 24.62 11.68
CA GLY A 113 -1.78 23.46 12.51
C GLY A 113 -2.21 22.25 11.67
N GLY A 114 -2.83 21.26 12.29
CA GLY A 114 -3.39 20.13 11.56
C GLY A 114 -2.97 18.78 12.11
N ARG A 115 -3.04 17.77 11.25
CA ARG A 115 -2.73 16.38 11.62
C ARG A 115 -1.23 16.15 11.56
N THR A 116 -0.67 15.56 12.61
CA THR A 116 0.73 15.17 12.72
C THR A 116 0.86 13.85 13.46
N THR A 117 2.05 13.27 13.45
CA THR A 117 2.42 12.09 14.22
C THR A 117 3.33 12.50 15.37
N VAL A 118 3.02 12.04 16.56
CA VAL A 118 3.84 12.28 17.76
C VAL A 118 4.14 10.95 18.46
N ALA A 119 5.29 10.87 19.10
CA ALA A 119 5.68 9.73 19.92
C ALA A 119 5.72 10.15 21.39
N PRO A 120 4.89 9.60 22.28
CA PRO A 120 5.00 9.80 23.71
C PRO A 120 6.37 9.34 24.24
N LEU A 121 6.99 10.13 25.11
CA LEU A 121 8.33 9.84 25.64
C LEU A 121 8.30 8.95 26.89
N ALA A 122 7.16 8.78 27.51
CA ALA A 122 6.99 7.97 28.72
C ALA A 122 5.60 7.30 28.77
N GLY A 123 5.50 6.21 29.51
CA GLY A 123 4.25 5.53 29.84
C GLY A 123 3.77 4.49 28.83
N CYS A 124 4.10 4.62 27.56
CA CYS A 124 3.71 3.69 26.51
C CYS A 124 4.67 3.76 25.32
N ARG A 125 4.53 2.86 24.36
CA ARG A 125 5.38 2.78 23.14
C ARG A 125 4.59 3.02 21.88
N GLY A 126 5.26 3.53 20.85
CA GLY A 126 4.73 3.71 19.51
C GLY A 126 4.15 5.10 19.25
N PRO A 127 4.15 5.49 17.97
CA PRO A 127 3.64 6.78 17.55
C PRO A 127 2.10 6.79 17.59
N ILE A 128 1.54 7.98 17.81
CA ILE A 128 0.10 8.24 17.76
C ILE A 128 -0.18 9.45 16.89
N VAL A 129 -1.36 9.47 16.31
CA VAL A 129 -1.83 10.60 15.50
C VAL A 129 -2.25 11.72 16.45
N ALA A 130 -1.78 12.93 16.20
CA ALA A 130 -2.17 14.14 16.93
C ALA A 130 -2.80 15.16 15.99
N ARG A 131 -3.78 15.91 16.50
CA ARG A 131 -4.28 17.14 15.88
C ARG A 131 -3.65 18.31 16.61
N TRP A 132 -2.75 19.01 15.92
CA TRP A 132 -1.97 20.11 16.47
C TRP A 132 -2.71 21.44 16.32
N PRO A 133 -2.65 22.33 17.32
CA PRO A 133 -3.35 23.61 17.28
C PRO A 133 -2.71 24.57 16.26
N ARG A 134 -3.49 25.54 15.79
CA ARG A 134 -3.02 26.63 14.94
C ARG A 134 -2.13 27.58 15.73
N GLY A 135 -1.24 28.27 15.05
CA GLY A 135 -0.36 29.26 15.66
C GLY A 135 0.88 28.69 16.37
N HIS A 136 1.04 27.37 16.42
CA HIS A 136 2.14 26.71 17.10
C HIS A 136 2.95 25.84 16.10
N PRO A 137 3.73 26.42 15.18
CA PRO A 137 4.55 25.66 14.28
C PRO A 137 5.60 24.85 15.04
N VAL A 138 5.83 23.63 14.62
CA VAL A 138 6.77 22.71 15.26
C VAL A 138 7.45 21.81 14.25
N GLY A 139 8.79 21.70 14.35
CA GLY A 139 9.58 20.82 13.48
C GLY A 139 9.63 19.38 14.01
N ALA A 140 9.91 18.44 13.10
CA ALA A 140 10.23 17.07 13.51
C ALA A 140 11.49 17.07 14.39
N GLY A 141 11.51 16.17 15.39
CA GLY A 141 12.56 16.08 16.40
C GLY A 141 12.40 17.06 17.57
N SER A 142 11.37 17.92 17.57
CA SER A 142 11.05 18.77 18.71
C SER A 142 10.36 17.96 19.81
N ARG A 143 10.66 18.28 21.06
CA ARG A 143 9.96 17.78 22.23
C ARG A 143 9.01 18.84 22.76
N ALA A 144 7.78 18.47 22.99
CA ALA A 144 6.77 19.38 23.49
C ALA A 144 6.02 18.74 24.65
N THR A 145 5.75 19.54 25.69
CA THR A 145 4.76 19.18 26.72
C THR A 145 3.41 19.65 26.23
N VAL A 146 2.47 18.71 26.13
CA VAL A 146 1.13 18.97 25.61
C VAL A 146 0.06 18.70 26.66
N VAL A 147 -0.94 19.57 26.68
CA VAL A 147 -2.22 19.31 27.33
C VAL A 147 -3.21 18.97 26.22
N ALA A 148 -3.68 17.74 26.21
CA ALA A 148 -4.41 17.20 25.08
C ALA A 148 -5.57 16.32 25.55
N ARG A 149 -6.51 16.06 24.67
CA ARG A 149 -7.59 15.07 24.87
C ARG A 149 -7.35 13.86 23.99
N TRP A 150 -7.22 12.69 24.59
CA TRP A 150 -7.18 11.43 23.88
C TRP A 150 -8.57 10.99 23.48
N LEU A 151 -8.79 10.75 22.19
CA LEU A 151 -10.01 10.22 21.63
C LEU A 151 -9.71 8.82 21.07
N PRO A 152 -9.96 7.76 21.86
CA PRO A 152 -9.77 6.40 21.38
C PRO A 152 -10.74 6.07 20.28
N ARG A 153 -10.30 5.24 19.33
CA ARG A 153 -11.08 4.72 18.23
C ARG A 153 -10.64 3.29 17.95
N GLU A 154 -11.57 2.43 17.63
CA GLU A 154 -11.23 1.12 17.06
C GLU A 154 -10.94 1.27 15.58
N GLY A 155 -9.78 0.80 15.17
CA GLY A 155 -9.41 0.65 13.78
C GLY A 155 -10.05 -0.58 13.16
N PHE A 156 -9.82 -0.76 11.86
CA PHE A 156 -10.26 -1.94 11.14
C PHE A 156 -9.66 -3.21 11.79
N GLY A 157 -10.48 -4.26 11.95
CA GLY A 157 -10.06 -5.49 12.63
C GLY A 157 -9.90 -5.38 14.15
N GLY A 158 -10.42 -4.32 14.80
CA GLY A 158 -10.34 -4.15 16.26
C GLY A 158 -8.99 -3.63 16.75
N ARG A 159 -8.07 -3.20 15.85
CA ARG A 159 -6.78 -2.63 16.23
C ARG A 159 -6.99 -1.32 16.99
N PRO A 160 -6.45 -1.16 18.22
CA PRO A 160 -6.54 0.07 18.95
C PRO A 160 -5.94 1.24 18.17
N SER A 161 -6.65 2.34 18.09
CA SER A 161 -6.23 3.56 17.41
C SER A 161 -6.82 4.77 18.13
N GLY A 162 -6.52 5.98 17.69
CA GLY A 162 -7.11 7.18 18.24
C GLY A 162 -6.44 8.44 17.74
N THR A 163 -6.93 9.57 18.24
CA THR A 163 -6.38 10.88 17.92
C THR A 163 -6.17 11.68 19.21
N LEU A 164 -4.97 12.20 19.37
CA LEU A 164 -4.61 13.13 20.44
C LEU A 164 -4.95 14.55 19.98
N VAL A 165 -6.02 15.12 20.51
CA VAL A 165 -6.38 16.52 20.20
C VAL A 165 -5.63 17.43 21.18
N VAL A 166 -4.61 18.11 20.66
CA VAL A 166 -3.75 19.00 21.45
C VAL A 166 -4.44 20.35 21.58
N GLY A 167 -4.69 20.76 22.83
CA GLY A 167 -5.23 22.10 23.14
C GLY A 167 -4.12 23.12 23.37
N GLU A 168 -3.12 22.72 24.15
CA GLU A 168 -1.96 23.57 24.48
C GLU A 168 -0.67 22.80 24.22
N ALA A 169 0.33 23.46 23.65
CA ALA A 169 1.64 22.89 23.39
C ALA A 169 2.73 23.87 23.78
N ALA A 170 3.66 23.44 24.64
CA ALA A 170 4.86 24.17 24.96
C ALA A 170 6.08 23.37 24.46
N VAL A 171 6.81 23.90 23.51
CA VAL A 171 8.07 23.31 23.03
C VAL A 171 9.11 23.44 24.14
N VAL A 172 9.68 22.30 24.55
CA VAL A 172 10.67 22.24 25.63
C VAL A 172 12.09 22.25 25.07
N ASP A 173 12.29 21.51 23.99
CA ASP A 173 13.61 21.31 23.37
C ASP A 173 13.43 20.90 21.90
N ALA A 174 14.44 21.16 21.08
CA ALA A 174 14.47 20.74 19.69
C ALA A 174 15.85 20.16 19.35
N ARG A 175 15.92 18.82 19.28
CA ARG A 175 17.15 18.08 18.93
C ARG A 175 16.90 17.17 17.74
N PRO A 176 16.71 17.71 16.54
CA PRO A 176 16.40 16.91 15.37
C PRO A 176 17.60 16.01 15.00
N GLY A 177 17.32 14.70 14.92
CA GLY A 177 18.23 13.72 14.35
C GLY A 177 18.38 13.88 12.84
N ALA A 178 19.18 13.03 12.20
CA ALA A 178 19.38 13.09 10.75
C ALA A 178 18.08 12.86 9.98
N GLY A 179 17.25 11.91 10.41
CA GLY A 179 15.92 11.64 9.82
C GLY A 179 14.97 12.84 9.96
N ASP A 180 14.94 13.46 11.16
CA ASP A 180 14.10 14.64 11.41
C ASP A 180 14.51 15.83 10.55
N ARG A 181 15.82 16.04 10.38
CA ARG A 181 16.36 17.08 9.49
C ARG A 181 15.94 16.86 8.04
N LEU A 182 15.96 15.62 7.59
CA LEU A 182 15.50 15.25 6.25
C LEU A 182 14.00 15.51 6.09
N HIS A 183 13.18 15.08 7.06
CA HIS A 183 11.73 15.36 7.05
C HIS A 183 11.43 16.85 7.05
N ASN A 184 12.10 17.63 7.89
CA ASN A 184 11.96 19.08 7.92
C ASN A 184 12.41 19.70 6.59
N GLY A 185 13.55 19.26 6.03
CA GLY A 185 14.06 19.75 4.75
C GLY A 185 13.07 19.53 3.60
N ILE A 186 12.52 18.32 3.47
CA ILE A 186 11.50 18.02 2.45
C ILE A 186 10.24 18.86 2.67
N TYR A 187 9.81 19.00 3.92
CA TYR A 187 8.63 19.79 4.28
C TYR A 187 8.75 21.26 3.88
N TYR A 188 9.87 21.90 4.18
CA TYR A 188 10.09 23.31 3.81
C TYR A 188 10.38 23.48 2.31
N ALA A 189 11.07 22.50 1.69
CA ALA A 189 11.32 22.50 0.26
C ALA A 189 10.01 22.39 -0.55
N SER A 190 9.08 21.54 -0.11
CA SER A 190 7.78 21.39 -0.79
C SER A 190 6.99 22.69 -0.77
N ARG A 191 7.02 23.42 0.35
CA ARG A 191 6.32 24.71 0.46
C ARG A 191 6.98 25.80 -0.38
N ARG A 192 8.31 25.82 -0.41
CA ARG A 192 9.07 26.78 -1.24
C ARG A 192 8.80 26.58 -2.73
N LEU A 193 8.82 25.33 -3.21
CA LEU A 193 8.70 25.03 -4.64
C LEU A 193 7.25 25.00 -5.14
N TYR A 194 6.30 24.56 -4.30
CA TYR A 194 4.93 24.26 -4.73
C TYR A 194 3.85 25.13 -4.10
N GLY A 195 4.20 25.96 -3.10
CA GLY A 195 3.26 26.91 -2.48
C GLY A 195 1.97 26.25 -1.99
N THR A 196 0.84 26.67 -2.54
CA THR A 196 -0.49 26.16 -2.20
C THR A 196 -0.68 24.67 -2.51
N ARG A 197 0.07 24.10 -3.47
CA ARG A 197 0.04 22.68 -3.82
C ARG A 197 0.96 21.82 -2.96
N ALA A 198 1.69 22.39 -2.01
CA ALA A 198 2.58 21.62 -1.12
C ALA A 198 1.85 20.50 -0.37
N GLY A 199 0.58 20.71 -0.01
CA GLY A 199 -0.25 19.65 0.60
C GLY A 199 -0.45 18.43 -0.30
N VAL A 200 -0.61 18.63 -1.61
CA VAL A 200 -0.72 17.54 -2.60
C VAL A 200 0.63 16.84 -2.76
N VAL A 201 1.74 17.60 -2.77
CA VAL A 201 3.10 17.04 -2.79
C VAL A 201 3.35 16.17 -1.55
N ASP A 202 3.00 16.67 -0.37
CA ASP A 202 3.15 15.92 0.88
C ASP A 202 2.35 14.61 0.85
N ALA A 203 1.16 14.61 0.24
CA ALA A 203 0.38 13.38 0.09
C ALA A 203 1.00 12.39 -0.89
N LEU A 204 1.48 12.89 -2.03
CA LEU A 204 2.09 12.06 -3.09
C LEU A 204 3.44 11.45 -2.66
N ILE A 205 4.24 12.21 -1.91
CA ILE A 205 5.62 11.83 -1.58
C ILE A 205 5.77 11.29 -0.16
N LEU A 206 5.04 11.86 0.80
CA LEU A 206 5.15 11.50 2.22
C LEU A 206 3.91 10.75 2.75
N GLY A 207 2.85 10.63 1.95
CA GLY A 207 1.59 10.03 2.37
C GLY A 207 0.76 10.88 3.34
N ARG A 208 1.12 12.14 3.51
CA ARG A 208 0.50 13.07 4.46
C ARG A 208 -0.66 13.82 3.81
N ARG A 209 -1.89 13.48 4.17
CA ARG A 209 -3.09 14.11 3.60
C ARG A 209 -3.60 15.31 4.40
N GLY A 210 -3.02 15.58 5.56
CA GLY A 210 -3.52 16.62 6.47
C GLY A 210 -3.43 18.06 5.92
N GLY A 211 -2.56 18.30 4.94
CA GLY A 211 -2.39 19.59 4.29
C GLY A 211 -3.18 19.78 2.99
N ILE A 212 -4.00 18.81 2.58
CA ILE A 212 -4.85 18.93 1.39
C ILE A 212 -6.22 19.48 1.80
N ASP A 213 -6.75 20.41 1.02
CA ASP A 213 -8.11 20.89 1.18
C ASP A 213 -9.13 19.75 1.10
N LEU A 214 -10.14 19.77 1.97
CA LEU A 214 -11.17 18.71 2.05
C LEU A 214 -11.98 18.59 0.76
N GLU A 215 -12.23 19.71 0.10
CA GLU A 215 -12.93 19.70 -1.19
C GLU A 215 -12.11 19.02 -2.27
N LEU A 216 -10.81 19.30 -2.33
CA LEU A 216 -9.90 18.64 -3.26
C LEU A 216 -9.80 17.14 -2.97
N GLN A 217 -9.75 16.74 -1.69
CA GLN A 217 -9.77 15.32 -1.32
C GLN A 217 -11.06 14.63 -1.78
N ASP A 218 -12.23 15.27 -1.62
CA ASP A 218 -13.51 14.75 -2.07
C ASP A 218 -13.55 14.62 -3.61
N ARG A 219 -13.04 15.61 -4.35
CA ARG A 219 -12.93 15.54 -5.82
C ARG A 219 -12.07 14.35 -6.28
N PHE A 220 -10.92 14.11 -5.65
CA PHE A 220 -10.09 12.93 -5.92
C PHE A 220 -10.81 11.61 -5.56
N ALA A 221 -11.62 11.60 -4.51
CA ALA A 221 -12.40 10.42 -4.13
C ALA A 221 -13.50 10.13 -5.15
N ARG A 222 -14.27 11.13 -5.55
CA ARG A 222 -15.36 11.00 -6.54
C ARG A 222 -14.85 10.62 -7.92
N SER A 223 -13.71 11.15 -8.33
CA SER A 223 -13.08 10.81 -9.61
C SER A 223 -12.46 9.41 -9.65
N GLY A 224 -12.35 8.71 -8.49
CA GLY A 224 -11.65 7.43 -8.38
C GLY A 224 -10.12 7.54 -8.36
N LEU A 225 -9.58 8.76 -8.33
CA LEU A 225 -8.15 9.04 -8.30
C LEU A 225 -7.57 9.14 -6.88
N VAL A 226 -8.36 8.89 -5.83
CA VAL A 226 -7.91 8.96 -4.43
C VAL A 226 -6.69 8.07 -4.14
N HIS A 227 -6.52 6.99 -4.88
CA HIS A 227 -5.38 6.09 -4.76
C HIS A 227 -4.04 6.75 -5.17
N LEU A 228 -4.07 7.83 -5.96
CA LEU A 228 -2.90 8.64 -6.27
C LEU A 228 -2.48 9.51 -5.09
N LEU A 229 -3.42 9.98 -4.25
CA LEU A 229 -3.12 10.76 -3.04
C LEU A 229 -2.65 9.88 -1.86
N SER A 230 -2.51 8.60 -2.05
CA SER A 230 -1.95 7.69 -1.05
C SER A 230 -0.72 7.02 -1.60
N ILE A 231 0.28 6.83 -0.73
CA ILE A 231 1.44 6.05 -1.13
C ILE A 231 1.00 4.62 -1.40
N SER A 232 1.12 4.24 -2.66
CA SER A 232 0.67 2.95 -3.17
C SER A 232 1.85 2.19 -3.81
N GLY A 233 1.60 0.95 -4.19
CA GLY A 233 2.55 0.17 -4.97
C GLY A 233 2.98 0.84 -6.27
N PHE A 234 2.11 1.67 -6.86
CA PHE A 234 2.42 2.46 -8.04
C PHE A 234 3.59 3.45 -7.79
N HIS A 235 3.56 4.19 -6.68
CA HIS A 235 4.65 5.12 -6.31
C HIS A 235 5.98 4.40 -6.12
N VAL A 236 5.97 3.26 -5.41
CA VAL A 236 7.17 2.44 -5.23
C VAL A 236 7.65 1.88 -6.56
N GLY A 237 6.75 1.45 -7.43
CA GLY A 237 7.06 0.99 -8.79
C GLY A 237 7.70 2.08 -9.64
N LEU A 238 7.21 3.31 -9.58
CA LEU A 238 7.80 4.47 -10.25
C LEU A 238 9.22 4.74 -9.74
N ILE A 239 9.41 4.83 -8.43
CA ILE A 239 10.73 5.07 -7.81
C ILE A 239 11.70 3.96 -8.22
N THR A 240 11.26 2.69 -8.15
CA THR A 240 12.08 1.55 -8.57
C THR A 240 12.46 1.65 -10.05
N GLY A 241 11.49 1.96 -10.90
CA GLY A 241 11.68 2.07 -12.35
C GLY A 241 12.62 3.20 -12.72
N TRP A 242 12.43 4.38 -12.15
CA TRP A 242 13.31 5.53 -12.38
C TRP A 242 14.70 5.33 -11.79
N ALA A 243 14.83 4.79 -10.58
CA ALA A 243 16.13 4.44 -10.00
C ALA A 243 16.88 3.43 -10.89
N PHE A 244 16.19 2.40 -11.39
CA PHE A 244 16.78 1.45 -12.33
C PHE A 244 17.23 2.15 -13.63
N LEU A 245 16.38 3.00 -14.23
CA LEU A 245 16.70 3.72 -15.45
C LEU A 245 17.91 4.64 -15.25
N LEU A 246 17.96 5.44 -14.20
CA LEU A 246 19.07 6.34 -13.89
C LEU A 246 20.38 5.57 -13.69
N CYS A 247 20.35 4.44 -12.97
CA CYS A 247 21.51 3.56 -12.82
C CYS A 247 21.98 3.00 -14.20
N ARG A 248 21.06 2.67 -15.10
CA ARG A 248 21.37 2.19 -16.44
C ARG A 248 21.93 3.29 -17.33
N LEU A 249 21.40 4.51 -17.26
CA LEU A 249 21.95 5.70 -17.92
C LEU A 249 23.35 6.04 -17.39
N GLY A 250 23.58 5.87 -16.08
CA GLY A 250 24.89 5.95 -15.43
C GLY A 250 25.80 4.75 -15.72
N ARG A 251 25.45 3.90 -16.70
CA ARG A 251 26.24 2.72 -17.19
C ARG A 251 26.50 1.63 -16.13
N LEU A 252 25.74 1.59 -15.02
CA LEU A 252 25.83 0.48 -14.10
C LEU A 252 25.42 -0.85 -14.80
N SER A 253 26.04 -1.95 -14.39
CA SER A 253 25.66 -3.28 -14.87
C SER A 253 24.19 -3.57 -14.50
N ARG A 254 23.51 -4.41 -15.28
CA ARG A 254 22.10 -4.75 -15.02
C ARG A 254 21.86 -5.31 -13.62
N PRO A 255 22.69 -6.23 -13.07
CA PRO A 255 22.56 -6.70 -11.68
C PRO A 255 22.72 -5.58 -10.66
N ALA A 256 23.73 -4.71 -10.82
CA ALA A 256 23.97 -3.58 -9.93
C ALA A 256 22.80 -2.58 -9.95
N ALA A 257 22.27 -2.26 -11.14
CA ALA A 257 21.10 -1.39 -11.28
C ALA A 257 19.84 -1.97 -10.62
N LEU A 258 19.63 -3.31 -10.70
CA LEU A 258 18.51 -3.97 -10.01
C LEU A 258 18.65 -3.90 -8.50
N ILE A 259 19.85 -4.13 -7.97
CA ILE A 259 20.12 -4.05 -6.52
C ILE A 259 19.94 -2.60 -6.04
N ALA A 260 20.49 -1.63 -6.75
CA ALA A 260 20.38 -0.21 -6.40
C ALA A 260 18.91 0.26 -6.42
N ALA A 261 18.13 -0.13 -7.43
CA ALA A 261 16.71 0.21 -7.53
C ALA A 261 15.89 -0.43 -6.39
N ALA A 262 16.17 -1.68 -6.04
CA ALA A 262 15.53 -2.36 -4.92
C ALA A 262 15.91 -1.71 -3.58
N ALA A 263 17.17 -1.33 -3.40
CA ALA A 263 17.64 -0.62 -2.20
C ALA A 263 17.00 0.77 -2.08
N ALA A 264 16.89 1.53 -3.18
CA ALA A 264 16.21 2.82 -3.21
C ALA A 264 14.73 2.69 -2.81
N SER A 265 14.02 1.67 -3.31
CA SER A 265 12.64 1.40 -2.94
C SER A 265 12.48 1.03 -1.47
N ALA A 266 13.36 0.15 -0.96
CA ALA A 266 13.34 -0.25 0.45
C ALA A 266 13.66 0.95 1.36
N GLY A 267 14.69 1.73 1.02
CA GLY A 267 15.07 2.94 1.76
C GLY A 267 13.95 3.98 1.80
N TYR A 268 13.26 4.20 0.68
CA TYR A 268 12.10 5.09 0.61
C TYR A 268 10.98 4.62 1.53
N VAL A 269 10.64 3.33 1.52
CA VAL A 269 9.56 2.77 2.35
C VAL A 269 9.91 2.81 3.84
N VAL A 270 11.17 2.55 4.20
CA VAL A 270 11.66 2.71 5.58
C VAL A 270 11.59 4.17 6.02
N PHE A 271 12.00 5.11 5.16
CA PHE A 271 11.88 6.55 5.41
C PHE A 271 10.44 7.00 5.68
N LEU A 272 9.47 6.39 5.01
CA LEU A 272 8.03 6.65 5.21
C LEU A 272 7.44 6.01 6.47
N GLY A 273 8.20 5.24 7.24
CA GLY A 273 7.70 4.51 8.40
C GLY A 273 6.93 3.24 8.06
N TRP A 274 7.24 2.62 6.92
CA TRP A 274 6.70 1.32 6.48
C TRP A 274 5.17 1.29 6.25
N PRO A 275 4.59 2.20 5.45
CA PRO A 275 3.17 2.07 5.12
C PRO A 275 2.90 0.75 4.39
N ALA A 276 1.90 0.00 4.87
CA ALA A 276 1.64 -1.37 4.42
C ALA A 276 1.53 -1.56 2.89
N PRO A 277 0.85 -0.68 2.11
CA PRO A 277 0.80 -0.80 0.65
C PRO A 277 2.18 -0.66 -0.02
N ALA A 278 2.99 0.28 0.46
CA ALA A 278 4.33 0.52 -0.07
C ALA A 278 5.30 -0.59 0.36
N GLY A 279 5.19 -1.09 1.59
CA GLY A 279 5.96 -2.21 2.10
C GLY A 279 5.80 -3.46 1.23
N ARG A 280 4.58 -3.78 0.80
CA ARG A 280 4.31 -4.89 -0.13
C ARG A 280 5.04 -4.72 -1.46
N ALA A 281 4.97 -3.53 -2.04
CA ALA A 281 5.60 -3.25 -3.33
C ALA A 281 7.14 -3.28 -3.24
N ALA A 282 7.72 -2.74 -2.16
CA ALA A 282 9.15 -2.80 -1.93
C ALA A 282 9.64 -4.23 -1.68
N ALA A 283 8.91 -5.03 -0.89
CA ALA A 283 9.22 -6.43 -0.68
C ALA A 283 9.20 -7.22 -2.01
N LEU A 284 8.19 -6.97 -2.86
CA LEU A 284 8.13 -7.55 -4.21
C LEU A 284 9.31 -7.13 -5.06
N ALA A 285 9.68 -5.83 -5.07
CA ALA A 285 10.81 -5.32 -5.82
C ALA A 285 12.13 -5.96 -5.38
N VAL A 286 12.36 -6.08 -4.07
CA VAL A 286 13.56 -6.74 -3.50
C VAL A 286 13.62 -8.21 -3.87
N LEU A 287 12.52 -8.95 -3.70
CA LEU A 287 12.46 -10.37 -4.03
C LEU A 287 12.65 -10.60 -5.53
N MET A 288 12.03 -9.76 -6.37
CA MET A 288 12.19 -9.83 -7.83
C MET A 288 13.65 -9.53 -8.23
N ALA A 289 14.27 -8.49 -7.68
CA ALA A 289 15.67 -8.16 -7.96
C ALA A 289 16.59 -9.33 -7.57
N ARG A 290 16.38 -9.91 -6.38
CA ARG A 290 17.13 -11.10 -5.92
C ARG A 290 17.00 -12.29 -6.88
N CYS A 291 15.76 -12.58 -7.34
CA CYS A 291 15.53 -13.68 -8.29
C CYS A 291 16.22 -13.40 -9.63
N ARG A 292 16.11 -12.17 -10.14
CA ARG A 292 16.73 -11.75 -11.41
C ARG A 292 18.26 -11.78 -11.36
N VAL A 293 18.85 -11.30 -10.26
CA VAL A 293 20.31 -11.33 -10.06
C VAL A 293 20.83 -12.78 -9.94
N ARG A 294 20.07 -13.66 -9.30
CA ARG A 294 20.40 -15.09 -9.19
C ARG A 294 19.94 -15.93 -10.39
N GLN A 295 19.42 -15.29 -11.43
CA GLN A 295 18.92 -15.95 -12.65
C GLN A 295 17.91 -17.08 -12.37
N ARG A 296 17.16 -16.97 -11.26
CA ARG A 296 16.15 -17.96 -10.92
C ARG A 296 14.81 -17.60 -11.56
N HIS A 297 14.26 -18.53 -12.32
CA HIS A 297 12.91 -18.45 -12.81
C HIS A 297 11.92 -18.80 -11.70
N VAL A 298 11.34 -17.78 -11.07
CA VAL A 298 10.29 -17.96 -10.06
C VAL A 298 8.95 -17.60 -10.69
N GLN A 299 7.97 -18.44 -10.45
CA GLN A 299 6.62 -18.19 -10.97
C GLN A 299 5.99 -17.02 -10.20
N ALA A 300 5.23 -16.19 -10.89
CA ALA A 300 4.62 -14.98 -10.34
C ALA A 300 3.82 -15.25 -9.05
N ASN A 301 3.03 -16.32 -9.02
CA ASN A 301 2.21 -16.68 -7.84
C ASN A 301 3.06 -17.04 -6.62
N SER A 302 4.20 -17.73 -6.81
CA SER A 302 5.12 -18.04 -5.70
C SER A 302 5.84 -16.80 -5.20
N LEU A 303 6.17 -15.87 -6.09
CA LEU A 303 6.76 -14.58 -5.72
C LEU A 303 5.77 -13.73 -4.92
N LEU A 304 4.51 -13.68 -5.34
CA LEU A 304 3.44 -13.00 -4.61
C LEU A 304 3.21 -13.63 -3.24
N ALA A 305 3.16 -14.95 -3.14
CA ALA A 305 3.03 -15.66 -1.87
C ALA A 305 4.20 -15.31 -0.92
N ALA A 306 5.45 -15.35 -1.41
CA ALA A 306 6.61 -14.96 -0.62
C ALA A 306 6.55 -13.48 -0.18
N THR A 307 6.07 -12.60 -1.06
CA THR A 307 5.87 -11.18 -0.73
C THR A 307 4.82 -11.02 0.38
N CYS A 308 3.70 -11.70 0.29
CA CYS A 308 2.67 -11.69 1.34
C CYS A 308 3.23 -12.19 2.68
N LEU A 309 3.99 -13.28 2.70
CA LEU A 309 4.61 -13.79 3.91
C LEU A 309 5.57 -12.77 4.56
N VAL A 310 6.43 -12.13 3.76
CA VAL A 310 7.35 -11.09 4.26
C VAL A 310 6.58 -9.94 4.89
N VAL A 311 5.50 -9.49 4.26
CA VAL A 311 4.68 -8.38 4.77
C VAL A 311 3.93 -8.78 6.04
N LEU A 312 3.31 -9.95 6.05
CA LEU A 312 2.58 -10.46 7.22
C LEU A 312 3.50 -10.77 8.42
N ALA A 313 4.75 -11.12 8.15
CA ALA A 313 5.76 -11.30 9.20
C ALA A 313 6.25 -9.96 9.76
N ALA A 314 6.36 -8.92 8.91
CA ALA A 314 6.79 -7.58 9.32
C ALA A 314 5.67 -6.80 10.02
N ASP A 315 4.43 -6.91 9.54
CA ASP A 315 3.22 -6.33 10.14
C ASP A 315 2.07 -7.34 10.12
N PRO A 316 1.86 -8.10 11.20
CA PRO A 316 0.78 -9.06 11.31
C PRO A 316 -0.62 -8.45 11.11
N TRP A 317 -0.82 -7.18 11.49
CA TRP A 317 -2.10 -6.49 11.30
C TRP A 317 -2.43 -6.21 9.84
N ALA A 318 -1.44 -6.30 8.95
CA ALA A 318 -1.68 -6.23 7.51
C ALA A 318 -2.62 -7.34 6.99
N ALA A 319 -2.81 -8.43 7.75
CA ALA A 319 -3.78 -9.47 7.45
C ALA A 319 -5.23 -8.96 7.48
N LEU A 320 -5.50 -7.97 8.33
CA LEU A 320 -6.82 -7.35 8.51
C LEU A 320 -6.88 -5.94 7.91
N ASP A 321 -5.82 -5.47 7.23
CA ASP A 321 -5.79 -4.14 6.62
C ASP A 321 -6.64 -4.09 5.34
N LEU A 322 -7.59 -3.16 5.31
CA LEU A 322 -8.45 -2.94 4.14
C LEU A 322 -7.64 -2.61 2.88
N GLY A 323 -6.57 -1.82 3.02
CA GLY A 323 -5.67 -1.50 1.92
C GLY A 323 -4.95 -2.73 1.37
N GLY A 324 -4.67 -3.73 2.23
CA GLY A 324 -4.15 -5.04 1.86
C GLY A 324 -5.09 -5.79 0.93
N TRP A 325 -6.34 -5.88 1.33
CA TRP A 325 -7.39 -6.57 0.59
C TRP A 325 -7.67 -5.90 -0.75
N LEU A 326 -7.77 -4.55 -0.75
CA LEU A 326 -7.94 -3.77 -1.98
C LEU A 326 -6.76 -3.97 -2.94
N SER A 327 -5.52 -3.98 -2.43
CA SER A 327 -4.34 -4.20 -3.26
C SER A 327 -4.30 -5.61 -3.87
N ALA A 328 -4.64 -6.63 -3.10
CA ALA A 328 -4.69 -8.01 -3.58
C ALA A 328 -5.79 -8.20 -4.64
N ALA A 329 -6.98 -7.68 -4.37
CA ALA A 329 -8.11 -7.71 -5.31
C ALA A 329 -7.79 -6.96 -6.60
N ALA A 330 -7.25 -5.74 -6.51
CA ALA A 330 -6.87 -4.95 -7.69
C ALA A 330 -5.83 -5.68 -8.55
N LEU A 331 -4.80 -6.25 -7.93
CA LEU A 331 -3.75 -6.99 -8.67
C LEU A 331 -4.30 -8.24 -9.34
N TRP A 332 -5.16 -8.99 -8.64
CA TRP A 332 -5.81 -10.17 -9.20
C TRP A 332 -6.71 -9.80 -10.38
N GLY A 333 -7.59 -8.81 -10.20
CA GLY A 333 -8.49 -8.35 -11.25
C GLY A 333 -7.73 -7.82 -12.47
N ALA A 334 -6.77 -6.90 -12.26
CA ALA A 334 -5.94 -6.35 -13.32
C ALA A 334 -5.21 -7.45 -14.11
N SER A 335 -4.58 -8.41 -13.41
CA SER A 335 -3.84 -9.49 -14.07
C SER A 335 -4.73 -10.46 -14.83
N THR A 336 -5.94 -10.72 -14.32
CA THR A 336 -6.92 -11.64 -14.96
C THR A 336 -7.49 -11.02 -16.24
N PHE A 337 -7.95 -9.77 -16.14
CA PHE A 337 -8.51 -9.07 -17.29
C PHE A 337 -7.46 -8.74 -18.36
N THR A 338 -6.22 -8.43 -17.97
CA THR A 338 -5.13 -8.27 -18.94
C THR A 338 -4.86 -9.56 -19.70
N ARG A 339 -4.83 -10.72 -19.02
CA ARG A 339 -4.67 -12.02 -19.68
C ARG A 339 -5.84 -12.35 -20.60
N TRP A 340 -7.06 -12.00 -20.20
CA TRP A 340 -8.25 -12.13 -21.04
C TRP A 340 -8.13 -11.24 -22.28
N SER A 341 -7.78 -9.96 -22.13
CA SER A 341 -7.57 -9.03 -23.22
C SER A 341 -6.49 -9.51 -24.21
N ASP A 342 -5.38 -10.05 -23.72
CA ASP A 342 -4.29 -10.59 -24.54
C ASP A 342 -4.76 -11.75 -25.46
N ARG A 343 -5.80 -12.50 -25.02
CA ARG A 343 -6.38 -13.61 -25.79
C ARG A 343 -7.51 -13.18 -26.71
N ALA A 344 -8.39 -12.29 -26.24
CA ALA A 344 -9.64 -11.93 -26.91
C ALA A 344 -9.50 -10.73 -27.86
N ILE A 345 -8.69 -9.73 -27.50
CA ILE A 345 -8.57 -8.45 -28.22
C ILE A 345 -7.18 -8.29 -28.83
N GLY A 346 -6.13 -8.71 -28.11
CA GLY A 346 -4.74 -8.60 -28.53
C GLY A 346 -3.86 -7.91 -27.50
N LYS A 347 -2.53 -7.89 -27.76
CA LYS A 347 -1.50 -7.39 -26.84
C LYS A 347 -1.24 -5.88 -26.96
N GLY A 348 -2.17 -5.13 -27.52
CA GLY A 348 -2.07 -3.67 -27.68
C GLY A 348 -2.01 -2.94 -26.34
N PHE A 349 -1.22 -1.88 -26.26
CA PHE A 349 -1.05 -1.09 -25.02
C PHE A 349 -2.38 -0.56 -24.47
N LEU A 350 -3.22 0.02 -25.32
CA LEU A 350 -4.52 0.57 -24.92
C LEU A 350 -5.47 -0.51 -24.41
N ALA A 351 -5.57 -1.65 -25.11
CA ALA A 351 -6.43 -2.76 -24.70
C ALA A 351 -6.01 -3.33 -23.35
N ARG A 352 -4.71 -3.52 -23.13
CA ARG A 352 -4.17 -4.01 -21.86
C ARG A 352 -4.39 -3.02 -20.71
N THR A 353 -4.20 -1.72 -20.95
CA THR A 353 -4.41 -0.69 -19.95
C THR A 353 -5.89 -0.59 -19.56
N ALA A 354 -6.80 -0.60 -20.54
CA ALA A 354 -8.24 -0.61 -20.30
C ALA A 354 -8.68 -1.85 -19.53
N ALA A 355 -8.24 -3.03 -19.96
CA ALA A 355 -8.55 -4.29 -19.28
C ALA A 355 -8.01 -4.34 -17.85
N SER A 356 -6.78 -3.88 -17.63
CA SER A 356 -6.18 -3.78 -16.30
C SER A 356 -6.97 -2.85 -15.37
N SER A 357 -7.35 -1.66 -15.86
CA SER A 357 -8.15 -0.68 -15.10
C SER A 357 -9.55 -1.22 -14.77
N LEU A 358 -10.21 -1.82 -15.77
CA LEU A 358 -11.53 -2.45 -15.59
C LEU A 358 -11.47 -3.58 -14.57
N GLY A 359 -10.52 -4.50 -14.74
CA GLY A 359 -10.36 -5.64 -13.84
C GLY A 359 -10.05 -5.23 -12.41
N ALA A 360 -9.18 -4.24 -12.21
CA ALA A 360 -8.87 -3.70 -10.88
C ALA A 360 -10.12 -3.07 -10.24
N THR A 361 -10.87 -2.25 -10.99
CA THR A 361 -12.07 -1.60 -10.49
C THR A 361 -13.15 -2.62 -10.13
N LEU A 362 -13.44 -3.59 -11.00
CA LEU A 362 -14.44 -4.62 -10.75
C LEU A 362 -14.09 -5.49 -9.53
N ALA A 363 -12.82 -5.86 -9.39
CA ALA A 363 -12.38 -6.68 -8.26
C ALA A 363 -12.40 -5.93 -6.92
N THR A 364 -12.17 -4.60 -6.92
CA THR A 364 -12.19 -3.78 -5.70
C THR A 364 -13.56 -3.25 -5.36
N ALA A 365 -14.47 -3.12 -6.31
CA ALA A 365 -15.80 -2.56 -6.13
C ALA A 365 -16.62 -3.20 -4.98
N PRO A 366 -16.65 -4.54 -4.81
CA PRO A 366 -17.36 -5.16 -3.68
C PRO A 366 -16.82 -4.71 -2.33
N ILE A 367 -15.49 -4.60 -2.22
CA ILE A 367 -14.80 -4.22 -0.98
C ILE A 367 -15.05 -2.73 -0.68
N THR A 368 -14.91 -1.86 -1.68
CA THR A 368 -15.16 -0.41 -1.51
C THR A 368 -16.62 -0.13 -1.23
N ALA A 369 -17.54 -0.83 -1.88
CA ALA A 369 -18.97 -0.70 -1.61
C ALA A 369 -19.34 -1.15 -0.19
N ALA A 370 -18.77 -2.27 0.29
CA ALA A 370 -19.07 -2.81 1.62
C ALA A 370 -18.51 -1.96 2.75
N PHE A 371 -17.25 -1.53 2.63
CA PHE A 371 -16.53 -0.88 3.74
C PHE A 371 -16.49 0.64 3.65
N LEU A 372 -16.48 1.20 2.45
CA LEU A 372 -16.42 2.64 2.23
C LEU A 372 -17.77 3.22 1.76
N GLY A 373 -18.72 2.37 1.39
CA GLY A 373 -20.01 2.80 0.85
C GLY A 373 -19.91 3.50 -0.51
N THR A 374 -18.79 3.37 -1.22
CA THR A 374 -18.54 4.14 -2.44
C THR A 374 -17.93 3.29 -3.55
N VAL A 375 -18.35 3.59 -4.79
CA VAL A 375 -17.76 3.04 -6.01
C VAL A 375 -17.55 4.17 -7.01
N ALA A 376 -16.32 4.39 -7.44
CA ALA A 376 -15.97 5.45 -8.39
C ALA A 376 -15.67 4.84 -9.77
N LEU A 377 -16.63 4.99 -10.69
CA LEU A 377 -16.53 4.47 -12.05
C LEU A 377 -15.76 5.42 -12.99
N ALA A 378 -15.75 6.72 -12.70
CA ALA A 378 -15.01 7.71 -13.48
C ALA A 378 -13.51 7.39 -13.58
N GLY A 379 -12.94 6.73 -12.57
CA GLY A 379 -11.54 6.29 -12.55
C GLY A 379 -11.18 5.35 -13.70
N LEU A 380 -12.13 4.59 -14.26
CA LEU A 380 -11.88 3.73 -15.41
C LEU A 380 -11.32 4.49 -16.62
N VAL A 381 -11.89 5.66 -16.89
CA VAL A 381 -11.49 6.53 -18.01
C VAL A 381 -10.33 7.43 -17.59
N LEU A 382 -10.40 8.00 -16.39
CA LEU A 382 -9.42 8.98 -15.92
C LEU A 382 -8.05 8.39 -15.61
N ASN A 383 -7.94 7.10 -15.35
CA ASN A 383 -6.65 6.44 -15.20
C ASN A 383 -5.77 6.53 -16.48
N PHE A 384 -6.39 6.65 -17.67
CA PHE A 384 -5.63 6.79 -18.92
C PHE A 384 -4.77 8.05 -18.96
N PRO A 385 -5.29 9.26 -18.70
CA PRO A 385 -4.46 10.45 -18.61
C PRO A 385 -3.74 10.57 -17.26
N ALA A 386 -4.36 10.21 -16.14
CA ALA A 386 -3.81 10.45 -14.82
C ALA A 386 -2.55 9.62 -14.51
N ILE A 387 -2.49 8.35 -14.94
CA ILE A 387 -1.32 7.50 -14.70
C ILE A 387 -0.06 8.01 -15.42
N PRO A 388 -0.08 8.31 -16.73
CA PRO A 388 1.08 8.91 -17.41
C PRO A 388 1.50 10.27 -16.81
N ILE A 389 0.55 11.13 -16.47
CA ILE A 389 0.83 12.42 -15.84
C ILE A 389 1.53 12.17 -14.48
N ALA A 390 0.98 11.31 -13.64
CA ALA A 390 1.59 10.97 -12.36
C ALA A 390 2.97 10.32 -12.50
N ALA A 391 3.17 9.50 -13.54
CA ALA A 391 4.45 8.86 -13.83
C ALA A 391 5.59 9.82 -14.14
N LEU A 392 5.29 11.01 -14.64
CA LEU A 392 6.25 12.09 -14.85
C LEU A 392 6.30 13.06 -13.66
N THR A 393 5.14 13.35 -13.07
CA THR A 393 5.01 14.31 -11.97
C THR A 393 5.74 13.84 -10.72
N VAL A 394 5.52 12.60 -10.28
CA VAL A 394 6.10 12.07 -9.03
C VAL A 394 7.63 12.08 -9.05
N PRO A 395 8.31 11.56 -10.10
CA PRO A 395 9.77 11.68 -10.20
C PRO A 395 10.26 13.11 -10.33
N GLY A 396 9.52 13.96 -11.05
CA GLY A 396 9.84 15.39 -11.19
C GLY A 396 9.81 16.12 -9.84
N VAL A 397 8.78 15.85 -9.02
CA VAL A 397 8.70 16.36 -7.64
C VAL A 397 9.87 15.87 -6.81
N LEU A 398 10.15 14.55 -6.81
CA LEU A 398 11.28 14.00 -6.05
C LEU A 398 12.60 14.62 -6.50
N ALA A 399 12.84 14.72 -7.80
CA ALA A 399 14.07 15.31 -8.34
C ALA A 399 14.21 16.78 -7.94
N SER A 400 13.14 17.58 -8.01
CA SER A 400 13.18 18.99 -7.60
C SER A 400 13.49 19.17 -6.11
N LEU A 401 12.90 18.33 -5.24
CA LEU A 401 13.15 18.36 -3.80
C LEU A 401 14.59 17.98 -3.45
N VAL A 402 15.13 16.95 -4.12
CA VAL A 402 16.53 16.50 -3.93
C VAL A 402 17.53 17.52 -4.49
N LEU A 403 17.19 18.15 -5.61
CA LEU A 403 18.10 19.08 -6.28
C LEU A 403 18.12 20.47 -5.62
N LEU A 404 17.08 20.84 -4.88
CA LEU A 404 16.95 22.17 -4.27
C LEU A 404 18.17 22.59 -3.41
N PRO A 405 18.72 21.74 -2.53
CA PRO A 405 19.91 22.12 -1.76
C PRO A 405 21.21 22.14 -2.58
N LEU A 406 21.24 21.53 -3.77
CA LEU A 406 22.41 21.39 -4.62
C LEU A 406 22.45 22.48 -5.72
N TRP A 407 21.31 22.72 -6.37
CA TRP A 407 21.20 23.63 -7.51
C TRP A 407 19.77 24.19 -7.63
N ALA A 408 19.51 25.28 -6.92
CA ALA A 408 18.17 25.87 -6.81
C ALA A 408 17.51 26.22 -8.18
N PRO A 409 18.23 26.84 -9.17
CA PRO A 409 17.58 27.15 -10.46
C PRO A 409 17.06 25.92 -11.20
N ALA A 410 17.81 24.81 -11.20
CA ALA A 410 17.37 23.58 -11.83
C ALA A 410 16.22 22.92 -11.05
N ALA A 411 16.26 23.01 -9.72
CA ALA A 411 15.17 22.53 -8.86
C ALA A 411 13.86 23.30 -9.12
N GLU A 412 13.94 24.61 -9.27
CA GLU A 412 12.79 25.48 -9.57
C GLU A 412 12.21 25.20 -10.97
N ALA A 413 13.07 25.00 -11.98
CA ALA A 413 12.63 24.62 -13.32
C ALA A 413 11.92 23.25 -13.33
N LEU A 414 12.50 22.23 -12.68
CA LEU A 414 11.88 20.94 -12.53
C LEU A 414 10.60 21.02 -11.70
N GLY A 415 10.61 21.83 -10.64
CA GLY A 415 9.45 22.09 -9.79
C GLY A 415 8.29 22.74 -10.55
N ALA A 416 8.58 23.68 -11.45
CA ALA A 416 7.57 24.29 -12.32
C ALA A 416 6.93 23.26 -13.26
N GLY A 417 7.73 22.39 -13.91
CA GLY A 417 7.23 21.30 -14.74
C GLY A 417 6.39 20.28 -13.95
N ALA A 418 6.86 19.88 -12.77
CA ALA A 418 6.11 18.98 -11.90
C ALA A 418 4.84 19.68 -11.35
N GLY A 419 4.88 20.98 -11.07
CA GLY A 419 3.74 21.80 -10.68
C GLY A 419 2.64 21.84 -11.73
N LEU A 420 3.01 21.88 -13.03
CA LEU A 420 2.07 21.72 -14.13
C LEU A 420 1.43 20.32 -14.11
N GLY A 421 2.23 19.27 -13.90
CA GLY A 421 1.71 17.90 -13.77
C GLY A 421 0.73 17.75 -12.61
N LEU A 422 1.02 18.35 -11.43
CA LEU A 422 0.09 18.41 -10.30
C LEU A 422 -1.22 19.09 -10.68
N HIS A 423 -1.13 20.24 -11.36
CA HIS A 423 -2.33 20.95 -11.83
C HIS A 423 -3.17 20.12 -12.80
N LEU A 424 -2.55 19.40 -13.71
CA LEU A 424 -3.26 18.50 -14.63
C LEU A 424 -3.95 17.34 -13.89
N LEU A 425 -3.33 16.80 -12.83
CA LEU A 425 -3.98 15.81 -11.97
C LEU A 425 -5.17 16.38 -11.20
N GLU A 426 -5.08 17.61 -10.71
CA GLU A 426 -6.20 18.34 -10.09
C GLU A 426 -7.34 18.54 -11.10
N LEU A 427 -7.04 18.93 -12.34
CA LEU A 427 -8.04 19.05 -13.41
C LEU A 427 -8.70 17.72 -13.74
N CYS A 428 -7.96 16.61 -13.79
CA CYS A 428 -8.53 15.27 -13.94
C CYS A 428 -9.50 14.95 -12.80
N ALA A 429 -9.13 15.29 -11.56
CA ALA A 429 -9.98 15.06 -10.39
C ALA A 429 -11.27 15.89 -10.45
N VAL A 430 -11.18 17.18 -10.85
CA VAL A 430 -12.33 18.07 -11.04
C VAL A 430 -13.25 17.55 -12.13
N ALA A 431 -12.70 17.21 -13.30
CA ALA A 431 -13.46 16.68 -14.43
C ALA A 431 -14.19 15.37 -14.06
N GLY A 432 -13.51 14.47 -13.35
CA GLY A 432 -14.09 13.20 -12.93
C GLY A 432 -15.19 13.35 -11.87
N ALA A 433 -15.01 14.28 -10.94
CA ALA A 433 -16.01 14.55 -9.92
C ALA A 433 -17.27 15.18 -10.49
N ALA A 434 -17.19 15.83 -11.66
CA ALA A 434 -18.32 16.42 -12.37
C ALA A 434 -19.16 15.41 -13.18
N VAL A 435 -18.68 14.15 -13.36
CA VAL A 435 -19.43 13.13 -14.10
C VAL A 435 -20.62 12.63 -13.27
N PRO A 436 -21.88 12.79 -13.71
CA PRO A 436 -23.05 12.52 -12.86
C PRO A 436 -23.18 11.07 -12.39
N VAL A 437 -22.75 10.10 -13.19
CA VAL A 437 -22.80 8.66 -12.88
C VAL A 437 -21.42 8.10 -12.49
N GLY A 438 -20.42 8.97 -12.42
CA GLY A 438 -19.02 8.59 -12.17
C GLY A 438 -18.76 8.12 -10.74
N TYR A 439 -19.65 8.40 -9.81
CA TYR A 439 -19.53 8.08 -8.40
C TYR A 439 -20.88 7.65 -7.80
N VAL A 440 -20.87 6.48 -7.19
CA VAL A 440 -22.04 5.94 -6.49
C VAL A 440 -21.70 5.86 -5.00
N ALA A 441 -22.48 6.57 -4.18
CA ALA A 441 -22.38 6.50 -2.73
C ALA A 441 -23.60 5.78 -2.15
N ARG A 442 -23.36 4.90 -1.17
CA ARG A 442 -24.38 4.20 -0.39
C ARG A 442 -23.94 4.13 1.08
N GLU A 443 -24.90 3.87 1.96
CA GLU A 443 -24.54 3.64 3.37
C GLU A 443 -23.62 2.40 3.51
N PRO A 444 -22.49 2.52 4.23
CA PRO A 444 -21.59 1.40 4.49
C PRO A 444 -22.32 0.28 5.24
N GLY A 445 -21.98 -0.98 4.94
CA GLY A 445 -22.51 -2.13 5.69
C GLY A 445 -23.76 -2.78 5.12
N THR A 446 -24.33 -2.31 4.01
CA THR A 446 -25.43 -3.01 3.33
C THR A 446 -24.89 -4.15 2.47
N LEU A 447 -24.95 -5.38 2.99
CA LEU A 447 -24.62 -6.62 2.24
C LEU A 447 -25.35 -6.72 0.88
N ARG A 448 -26.51 -6.11 0.73
CA ARG A 448 -27.31 -6.07 -0.50
C ARG A 448 -26.58 -5.41 -1.69
N GLY A 449 -25.60 -4.54 -1.44
CA GLY A 449 -24.78 -3.94 -2.51
C GLY A 449 -23.61 -4.80 -2.97
N THR A 450 -23.15 -5.76 -2.14
CA THR A 450 -21.97 -6.59 -2.42
C THR A 450 -22.31 -7.89 -3.14
N VAL A 451 -23.49 -8.46 -2.90
CA VAL A 451 -23.93 -9.74 -3.47
C VAL A 451 -23.86 -9.79 -5.00
N PRO A 452 -24.36 -8.78 -5.76
CA PRO A 452 -24.25 -8.78 -7.22
C PRO A 452 -22.80 -8.82 -7.71
N TRP A 453 -21.89 -8.12 -7.02
CA TRP A 453 -20.48 -8.04 -7.40
C TRP A 453 -19.72 -9.34 -7.08
N ILE A 454 -20.06 -10.01 -5.98
CA ILE A 454 -19.50 -11.32 -5.64
C ILE A 454 -19.96 -12.35 -6.68
N ALA A 455 -21.20 -12.28 -7.13
CA ALA A 455 -21.71 -13.17 -8.18
C ALA A 455 -20.98 -12.96 -9.52
N VAL A 456 -20.74 -11.71 -9.93
CA VAL A 456 -19.97 -11.40 -11.13
C VAL A 456 -18.53 -11.90 -11.04
N LEU A 457 -17.89 -11.79 -9.86
CA LEU A 457 -16.53 -12.29 -9.65
C LEU A 457 -16.46 -13.83 -9.60
N ALA A 458 -17.51 -14.49 -9.12
CA ALA A 458 -17.59 -15.96 -9.09
C ALA A 458 -17.82 -16.58 -10.48
N LEU A 459 -18.41 -15.82 -11.41
CA LEU A 459 -18.70 -16.24 -12.77
C LEU A 459 -17.59 -15.89 -13.78
N SER A 460 -16.60 -15.08 -13.38
CA SER A 460 -15.43 -14.70 -14.19
C SER A 460 -14.20 -15.57 -13.88
#